data_e9cb46b8850bb906a953ed5f8ea15c26
#
_entry.id   e9cb46b8850bb906a953ed5f8ea15c26
#
_cell.length_a   1.000
_cell.length_b   1.000
_cell.length_c   1.000
_cell.angle_alpha   90.00
_cell.angle_beta   90.00
_cell.angle_gamma   90.00
#
_symmetry.space_group_name_H-M   'P 1'
#
loop_
_entity.id
_entity.type
_entity.pdbx_description
1 polymer ?
#
loop_
_entity_poly.entity_id
_entity_poly.type
_entity_poly.pdbx_seq_one_letter_code
_entity_poly.pdbx_strand_id
1 'polypeptide(L)'
;MLDTQALRTALLNLHRELLQVQRIEAERFGGRMSASETLQAAADDLRFSWLRQLSALVTEMDQARSSGDEQQVAAGVERARALLDPPDPDTAFGARYLRVLQDHPAAVLAHRDVTAALAVLGVR
;
A
#
# COMPACT_ATOMS: atom_id res chain seq x y z
N MET A 1 -9.25 -19.52 10.82
CA MET A 1 -8.13 -18.60 10.54
C MET A 1 -8.43 -17.80 9.27
N LEU A 2 -8.14 -16.50 9.27
CA LEU A 2 -8.29 -15.68 8.10
C LEU A 2 -7.21 -16.02 7.06
N ASP A 3 -7.62 -16.27 5.83
CA ASP A 3 -6.70 -16.44 4.73
C ASP A 3 -6.43 -15.06 4.11
N THR A 4 -5.28 -14.49 4.42
CA THR A 4 -4.90 -13.15 3.96
C THR A 4 -3.98 -13.16 2.74
N GLN A 5 -3.79 -14.30 2.09
CA GLN A 5 -2.84 -14.38 0.97
C GLN A 5 -3.24 -13.48 -0.19
N ALA A 6 -4.51 -13.46 -0.57
CA ALA A 6 -4.99 -12.60 -1.65
C ALA A 6 -4.80 -11.12 -1.29
N LEU A 7 -5.09 -10.75 -0.05
CA LEU A 7 -4.89 -9.37 0.41
C LEU A 7 -3.41 -9.00 0.38
N ARG A 8 -2.54 -9.88 0.86
CA ARG A 8 -1.09 -9.64 0.84
C ARG A 8 -0.59 -9.39 -0.59
N THR A 9 -0.99 -10.24 -1.53
CA THR A 9 -0.60 -10.10 -2.93
C THR A 9 -1.11 -8.77 -3.50
N ALA A 10 -2.36 -8.42 -3.21
CA ALA A 10 -2.96 -7.18 -3.67
C ALA A 10 -2.25 -5.95 -3.08
N LEU A 11 -1.90 -5.99 -1.80
CA LEU A 11 -1.18 -4.89 -1.14
C LEU A 11 0.23 -4.71 -1.71
N LEU A 12 0.93 -5.81 -2.00
CA LEU A 12 2.25 -5.73 -2.62
C LEU A 12 2.19 -5.15 -4.02
N ASN A 13 1.18 -5.56 -4.80
CA ASN A 13 0.98 -5.01 -6.13
C ASN A 13 0.64 -3.52 -6.08
N LEU A 14 -0.21 -3.12 -5.14
CA LEU A 14 -0.55 -1.71 -4.94
C LEU A 14 0.70 -0.90 -4.58
N HIS A 15 1.48 -1.40 -3.64
CA HIS A 15 2.72 -0.72 -3.22
C HIS A 15 3.66 -0.54 -4.41
N ARG A 16 3.81 -1.56 -5.24
CA ARG A 16 4.64 -1.48 -6.44
C ARG A 16 4.16 -0.40 -7.40
N GLU A 17 2.84 -0.34 -7.65
CA GLU A 17 2.27 0.68 -8.53
C GLU A 17 2.48 2.08 -7.98
N LEU A 18 2.27 2.28 -6.67
CA LEU A 18 2.47 3.58 -6.04
C LEU A 18 3.94 3.99 -6.02
N LEU A 19 4.83 3.04 -5.81
CA LEU A 19 6.27 3.30 -5.85
C LEU A 19 6.68 3.74 -7.26
N GLN A 20 6.14 3.11 -8.29
CA GLN A 20 6.40 3.49 -9.68
C GLN A 20 5.90 4.90 -9.98
N VAL A 21 4.71 5.27 -9.50
CA VAL A 21 4.17 6.62 -9.66
C VAL A 21 5.12 7.65 -9.04
N GLN A 22 5.58 7.39 -7.81
CA GLN A 22 6.48 8.31 -7.12
C GLN A 22 7.84 8.40 -7.80
N ARG A 23 8.33 7.28 -8.32
CA ARG A 23 9.57 7.25 -9.09
C ARG A 23 9.48 8.15 -10.32
N ILE A 24 8.38 8.05 -11.08
CA ILE A 24 8.18 8.87 -12.27
C ILE A 24 8.17 10.35 -11.91
N GLU A 25 7.48 10.73 -10.82
CA GLU A 25 7.49 12.11 -10.35
C GLU A 25 8.89 12.59 -9.96
N ALA A 26 9.63 11.75 -9.25
CA ALA A 26 10.99 12.09 -8.83
C ALA A 26 11.90 12.26 -10.03
N GLU A 27 11.75 11.44 -11.07
CA GLU A 27 12.56 11.50 -12.28
C GLU A 27 12.33 12.78 -13.10
N ARG A 28 11.15 13.40 -12.96
CA ARG A 28 10.87 14.67 -13.65
C ARG A 28 11.83 15.78 -13.27
N PHE A 29 12.30 15.77 -12.01
CA PHE A 29 13.13 16.84 -11.47
C PHE A 29 14.57 16.42 -11.21
N GLY A 30 14.83 15.12 -11.05
CA GLY A 30 16.13 14.60 -10.67
C GLY A 30 16.79 13.67 -11.69
N GLY A 31 16.16 13.44 -12.83
CA GLY A 31 16.65 12.50 -13.83
C GLY A 31 16.32 11.05 -13.49
N ARG A 32 16.74 10.14 -14.36
CA ARG A 32 16.41 8.71 -14.23
C ARG A 32 16.94 8.10 -12.95
N MET A 33 16.14 7.19 -12.40
CA MET A 33 16.50 6.42 -11.22
C MET A 33 16.61 4.95 -11.56
N SER A 34 17.69 4.33 -11.13
CA SER A 34 17.85 2.86 -11.21
C SER A 34 16.92 2.18 -10.18
N ALA A 35 16.75 0.86 -10.31
CA ALA A 35 16.02 0.08 -9.32
C ALA A 35 16.62 0.23 -7.92
N SER A 36 17.95 0.21 -7.84
CA SER A 36 18.68 0.38 -6.58
C SER A 36 18.45 1.75 -5.97
N GLU A 37 18.53 2.81 -6.78
CA GLU A 37 18.28 4.19 -6.33
C GLU A 37 16.83 4.35 -5.86
N THR A 38 15.87 3.74 -6.54
CA THR A 38 14.46 3.79 -6.16
C THR A 38 14.23 3.12 -4.81
N LEU A 39 14.85 1.97 -4.56
CA LEU A 39 14.76 1.29 -3.27
C LEU A 39 15.36 2.14 -2.15
N GLN A 40 16.50 2.77 -2.41
CA GLN A 40 17.15 3.66 -1.44
C GLN A 40 16.25 4.87 -1.15
N ALA A 41 15.65 5.46 -2.17
CA ALA A 41 14.75 6.59 -2.00
C ALA A 41 13.50 6.21 -1.21
N ALA A 42 12.96 5.01 -1.44
CA ALA A 42 11.81 4.51 -0.68
C ALA A 42 12.11 4.46 0.82
N ALA A 43 13.35 4.18 1.20
CA ALA A 43 13.78 4.15 2.60
C ALA A 43 14.06 5.54 3.18
N ASP A 44 14.68 6.44 2.41
CA ASP A 44 15.30 7.64 2.94
C ASP A 44 14.72 8.97 2.43
N ASP A 45 14.14 8.98 1.23
CA ASP A 45 13.72 10.23 0.57
C ASP A 45 12.34 10.66 1.07
N LEU A 46 12.22 11.92 1.50
CA LEU A 46 10.96 12.47 1.98
C LEU A 46 9.84 12.43 0.93
N ARG A 47 10.20 12.49 -0.36
CA ARG A 47 9.21 12.39 -1.43
C ARG A 47 8.50 11.04 -1.47
N PHE A 48 9.14 10.00 -0.91
CA PHE A 48 8.62 8.65 -0.84
C PHE A 48 8.01 8.32 0.52
N SER A 49 8.08 9.24 1.48
CA SER A 49 7.71 8.96 2.88
C SER A 49 6.23 8.60 3.05
N TRP A 50 5.37 9.12 2.20
CA TRP A 50 3.93 8.83 2.29
C TRP A 50 3.61 7.36 2.06
N LEU A 51 4.51 6.62 1.42
CA LEU A 51 4.33 5.19 1.17
C LEU A 51 4.68 4.30 2.37
N ARG A 52 5.32 4.87 3.39
CA ARG A 52 5.82 4.08 4.53
C ARG A 52 4.71 3.44 5.35
N GLN A 53 3.56 4.10 5.45
CA GLN A 53 2.41 3.51 6.13
C GLN A 53 1.98 2.20 5.48
N LEU A 54 1.97 2.18 4.15
CA LEU A 54 1.57 0.98 3.42
C LEU A 54 2.62 -0.13 3.56
N SER A 55 3.90 0.19 3.41
CA SER A 55 4.95 -0.81 3.58
C SER A 55 5.03 -1.34 5.01
N ALA A 56 4.83 -0.48 6.00
CA ALA A 56 4.78 -0.90 7.40
C ALA A 56 3.61 -1.86 7.65
N LEU A 57 2.46 -1.57 7.06
CA LEU A 57 1.28 -2.43 7.17
C LEU A 57 1.56 -3.83 6.61
N VAL A 58 2.18 -3.93 5.45
CA VAL A 58 2.52 -5.23 4.86
C VAL A 58 3.48 -5.99 5.77
N THR A 59 4.50 -5.31 6.30
CA THR A 59 5.46 -5.92 7.22
C THR A 59 4.78 -6.44 8.48
N GLU A 60 3.90 -5.65 9.08
CA GLU A 60 3.17 -6.05 10.29
C GLU A 60 2.28 -7.26 10.02
N MET A 61 1.61 -7.30 8.87
CA MET A 61 0.76 -8.44 8.51
C MET A 61 1.59 -9.70 8.31
N ASP A 62 2.76 -9.59 7.69
CA ASP A 62 3.66 -10.73 7.51
C ASP A 62 4.17 -11.25 8.85
N GLN A 63 4.52 -10.36 9.76
CA GLN A 63 4.96 -10.75 11.10
C GLN A 63 3.85 -11.44 11.89
N ALA A 64 2.64 -10.91 11.84
CA ALA A 64 1.49 -11.51 12.51
C ALA A 64 1.19 -12.91 11.97
N ARG A 65 1.28 -13.08 10.65
CA ARG A 65 1.06 -14.35 10.01
C ARG A 65 2.13 -15.37 10.41
N SER A 66 3.40 -14.94 10.42
CA SER A 66 4.51 -15.80 10.81
C SER A 66 4.43 -16.25 12.27
N SER A 67 3.95 -15.39 13.16
CA SER A 67 3.81 -15.72 14.58
C SER A 67 2.57 -16.57 14.87
N GLY A 68 1.63 -16.66 13.92
CA GLY A 68 0.38 -17.40 14.10
C GLY A 68 -0.63 -16.71 15.01
N ASP A 69 -0.46 -15.41 15.25
CA ASP A 69 -1.36 -14.64 16.11
C ASP A 69 -2.56 -14.15 15.30
N GLU A 70 -3.67 -14.85 15.44
CA GLU A 70 -4.90 -14.55 14.70
C GLU A 70 -5.47 -13.17 15.02
N GLN A 71 -5.33 -12.70 16.24
CA GLN A 71 -5.79 -11.37 16.63
C GLN A 71 -4.99 -10.29 15.94
N GLN A 72 -3.69 -10.47 15.83
CA GLN A 72 -2.84 -9.52 15.13
C GLN A 72 -3.10 -9.54 13.62
N VAL A 73 -3.37 -10.72 13.06
CA VAL A 73 -3.75 -10.82 11.65
C VAL A 73 -5.04 -10.05 11.40
N ALA A 74 -6.06 -10.24 12.23
CA ALA A 74 -7.34 -9.54 12.12
C ALA A 74 -7.15 -8.02 12.28
N ALA A 75 -6.31 -7.59 13.22
CA ALA A 75 -6.02 -6.18 13.42
C ALA A 75 -5.33 -5.58 12.20
N GLY A 76 -4.44 -6.33 11.55
CA GLY A 76 -3.79 -5.91 10.30
C GLY A 76 -4.79 -5.71 9.18
N VAL A 77 -5.75 -6.62 9.04
CA VAL A 77 -6.83 -6.50 8.04
C VAL A 77 -7.64 -5.22 8.29
N GLU A 78 -7.99 -4.95 9.55
CA GLU A 78 -8.75 -3.74 9.88
C GLU A 78 -7.93 -2.46 9.62
N ARG A 79 -6.63 -2.48 9.87
CA ARG A 79 -5.77 -1.35 9.52
C ARG A 79 -5.70 -1.12 8.01
N ALA A 80 -5.64 -2.20 7.22
CA ALA A 80 -5.67 -2.09 5.77
C ALA A 80 -6.98 -1.45 5.31
N ARG A 81 -8.08 -1.87 5.91
CA ARG A 81 -9.40 -1.32 5.61
C ARG A 81 -9.47 0.17 5.95
N ALA A 82 -8.99 0.53 7.13
CA ALA A 82 -9.00 1.93 7.57
C ALA A 82 -8.12 2.82 6.69
N LEU A 83 -7.01 2.30 6.19
CA LEU A 83 -6.08 3.06 5.36
C LEU A 83 -6.59 3.24 3.93
N LEU A 84 -7.23 2.21 3.37
CA LEU A 84 -7.46 2.11 1.93
C LEU A 84 -8.92 2.02 1.50
N ASP A 85 -9.85 1.72 2.40
CA ASP A 85 -11.23 1.40 2.00
C ASP A 85 -12.28 2.01 2.94
N PRO A 86 -12.68 3.24 2.71
CA PRO A 86 -12.15 4.20 1.76
C PRO A 86 -10.94 4.96 2.31
N PRO A 87 -10.08 5.50 1.45
CA PRO A 87 -9.01 6.38 1.92
C PRO A 87 -9.60 7.66 2.51
N ASP A 88 -9.05 8.11 3.63
CA ASP A 88 -9.52 9.31 4.31
C ASP A 88 -8.83 10.54 3.70
N PRO A 89 -9.58 11.44 3.03
CA PRO A 89 -8.99 12.61 2.39
C PRO A 89 -8.39 13.62 3.38
N ASP A 90 -8.73 13.50 4.66
CA ASP A 90 -8.21 14.41 5.69
C ASP A 90 -6.84 14.00 6.22
N THR A 91 -6.36 12.81 5.85
CA THR A 91 -5.01 12.37 6.19
C THR A 91 -4.04 12.69 5.05
N ALA A 92 -2.76 12.84 5.39
CA ALA A 92 -1.74 13.10 4.38
C ALA A 92 -1.66 11.95 3.37
N PHE A 93 -1.69 10.72 3.86
CA PHE A 93 -1.67 9.53 2.98
C PHE A 93 -2.91 9.49 2.09
N GLY A 94 -4.10 9.63 2.67
CA GLY A 94 -5.36 9.51 1.93
C GLY A 94 -5.52 10.58 0.86
N ALA A 95 -5.15 11.82 1.17
CA ALA A 95 -5.22 12.91 0.19
C ALA A 95 -4.31 12.63 -1.02
N ARG A 96 -3.09 12.18 -0.75
CA ARG A 96 -2.13 11.85 -1.81
C ARG A 96 -2.60 10.64 -2.62
N TYR A 97 -3.05 9.61 -1.93
CA TYR A 97 -3.53 8.38 -2.56
C TYR A 97 -4.71 8.64 -3.50
N LEU A 98 -5.69 9.42 -3.04
CA LEU A 98 -6.86 9.75 -3.86
C LEU A 98 -6.45 10.50 -5.13
N ARG A 99 -5.47 11.38 -5.03
CA ARG A 99 -4.94 12.10 -6.19
C ARG A 99 -4.29 11.15 -7.19
N VAL A 100 -3.52 10.18 -6.70
CA VAL A 100 -2.91 9.16 -7.55
C VAL A 100 -3.99 8.34 -8.26
N LEU A 101 -5.05 7.97 -7.57
CA LEU A 101 -6.13 7.19 -8.16
C LEU A 101 -6.83 7.95 -9.29
N GLN A 102 -6.89 9.29 -9.21
CA GLN A 102 -7.47 10.09 -10.28
C GLN A 102 -6.65 10.08 -11.57
N ASP A 103 -5.34 9.96 -11.45
CA ASP A 103 -4.43 10.18 -12.56
C ASP A 103 -3.78 8.90 -13.11
N HIS A 104 -3.88 7.78 -12.39
CA HIS A 104 -3.14 6.56 -12.73
C HIS A 104 -4.03 5.32 -12.75
N PRO A 105 -4.50 4.89 -13.94
CA PRO A 105 -5.40 3.73 -14.04
C PRO A 105 -4.84 2.43 -13.46
N ALA A 106 -3.53 2.21 -13.56
CA ALA A 106 -2.93 1.00 -12.98
C ALA A 106 -3.07 0.97 -11.46
N ALA A 107 -3.00 2.12 -10.81
CA ALA A 107 -3.24 2.21 -9.37
C ALA A 107 -4.70 1.92 -9.02
N VAL A 108 -5.63 2.36 -9.86
CA VAL A 108 -7.07 2.07 -9.67
C VAL A 108 -7.32 0.56 -9.74
N LEU A 109 -6.72 -0.12 -10.69
CA LEU A 109 -6.88 -1.58 -10.81
C LEU A 109 -6.29 -2.30 -9.60
N ALA A 110 -5.11 -1.87 -9.14
CA ALA A 110 -4.50 -2.43 -7.94
C ALA A 110 -5.35 -2.16 -6.70
N HIS A 111 -5.93 -0.97 -6.59
CA HIS A 111 -6.85 -0.62 -5.50
C HIS A 111 -8.09 -1.52 -5.50
N ARG A 112 -8.67 -1.80 -6.66
CA ARG A 112 -9.83 -2.69 -6.79
C ARG A 112 -9.51 -4.08 -6.28
N ASP A 113 -8.32 -4.59 -6.57
CA ASP A 113 -7.92 -5.91 -6.08
C ASP A 113 -7.83 -5.94 -4.56
N VAL A 114 -7.33 -4.85 -3.95
CA VAL A 114 -7.28 -4.72 -2.49
C VAL A 114 -8.68 -4.69 -1.91
N THR A 115 -9.57 -3.87 -2.44
CA THR A 115 -10.94 -3.76 -1.91
C THR A 115 -11.71 -5.07 -2.08
N ALA A 116 -11.49 -5.78 -3.17
CA ALA A 116 -12.11 -7.10 -3.38
C ALA A 116 -11.63 -8.11 -2.34
N ALA A 117 -10.32 -8.14 -2.08
CA ALA A 117 -9.76 -9.02 -1.06
C ALA A 117 -10.28 -8.68 0.34
N LEU A 118 -10.38 -7.39 0.66
CA LEU A 118 -10.95 -6.94 1.93
C LEU A 118 -12.42 -7.32 2.07
N ALA A 119 -13.19 -7.24 1.00
CA ALA A 119 -14.60 -7.60 1.02
C ALA A 119 -14.80 -9.07 1.39
N VAL A 120 -13.96 -9.94 0.88
CA VAL A 120 -14.01 -11.38 1.21
C VAL A 120 -13.71 -11.61 2.69
N LEU A 121 -12.74 -10.88 3.24
CA LEU A 121 -12.32 -11.05 4.63
C LEU A 121 -13.23 -10.34 5.62
N GLY A 122 -13.94 -9.32 5.17
CA GLY A 122 -14.73 -8.47 6.03
C GLY A 122 -16.21 -8.76 6.05
N VAL A 123 -16.59 -9.97 5.76
CA VAL A 123 -18.00 -10.36 5.81
C VAL A 123 -18.52 -10.21 7.23
N ARG A 124 -19.58 -9.46 7.39
CA ARG A 124 -20.19 -9.19 8.67
C ARG A 124 -21.66 -9.47 8.64
#